data_d4927915b41e795e2d34053c24d41cbe
#
_entry.id   d4927915b41e795e2d34053c24d41cbe
#
_cell.length_a   1.000
_cell.length_b   1.000
_cell.length_c   1.000
_cell.angle_alpha   90.00
_cell.angle_beta   90.00
_cell.angle_gamma   90.00
#
_symmetry.space_group_name_H-M   'P 1'
#
loop_
_entity.id
_entity.type
_entity.pdbx_description
1 polymer ?
#
loop_
_entity_poly.entity_id
_entity_poly.type
_entity_poly.pdbx_seq_one_letter_code
_entity_poly.pdbx_strand_id
1 'polypeptide(L)'
;MAVKTINTELLQKMFLAGAANLEAKKEFINELNVFPVPDGDTGTNMTLTILSAAKEVKALENPDMVAIAKAISSGSLRGARGNSGVILSQLLRGFTKEIREHKEIDTITLAKACERATATAYKAVMKPKEGTILTVAKGASQKAAELAETTEDLDTFISEVINYAQEVLEKTPEMLPVLKEAGVVDSGGQGRLEVMRGAYDAFQGKEIDYSAIEASAGTKMVKPSEQAETEIKFGYCTEFIIMLEKEFTAKDETEFKAYLESIGDSIVCVADDDIVKIHVHTNDPGLAIQRALTYGQLSRMKIDNMREEHQERLIKDAEKLAAQQAEAKKAEPRKEVGFIAVSIGEGMNEIFRELGADYIIEGGQTMNPSTEDMLNAIDQVNAEHIFILPNNKNIILAANQAQTLTEDKDIIVVPSKTVPQGITAIINYMPDADAQTNLEAMIEGIGNVKTGQVTYAVRDTHIDDKEIHEGDIMGIGDSGILAVGQSVEETTKEMLAQLVDEDTELISLYYGQDVQEESAENFAQEIEDLYPDVDVDVHSGGQPIYYYVLSVE
;
A
#
# COMPACT_ATOMS: atom_id res chain seq x y z
N MET A 1 10.94 25.31 -32.05
CA MET A 1 9.82 26.25 -31.79
C MET A 1 9.48 26.09 -30.32
N ALA A 2 9.29 27.18 -29.60
CA ALA A 2 8.89 27.13 -28.19
C ALA A 2 7.53 26.41 -28.06
N VAL A 3 7.44 25.44 -27.17
CA VAL A 3 6.17 24.75 -26.85
C VAL A 3 5.44 25.62 -25.84
N LYS A 4 4.26 26.12 -26.21
CA LYS A 4 3.52 27.10 -25.40
C LYS A 4 2.39 26.49 -24.59
N THR A 5 1.90 25.30 -24.97
CA THR A 5 0.78 24.64 -24.31
C THR A 5 0.97 23.13 -24.22
N ILE A 6 0.44 22.54 -23.14
CA ILE A 6 0.32 21.10 -22.93
C ILE A 6 -1.13 20.72 -23.19
N ASN A 7 -1.36 19.89 -24.19
CA ASN A 7 -2.66 19.32 -24.46
C ASN A 7 -2.91 18.05 -23.60
N THR A 8 -4.08 17.49 -23.70
CA THR A 8 -4.53 16.35 -22.92
C THR A 8 -3.68 15.09 -23.16
N GLU A 9 -3.33 14.81 -24.44
CA GLU A 9 -2.52 13.64 -24.80
C GLU A 9 -1.10 13.74 -24.21
N LEU A 10 -0.49 14.92 -24.28
CA LEU A 10 0.82 15.16 -23.71
C LEU A 10 0.78 15.08 -22.18
N LEU A 11 -0.26 15.64 -21.53
CA LEU A 11 -0.44 15.54 -20.09
C LEU A 11 -0.57 14.08 -19.63
N GLN A 12 -1.32 13.25 -20.37
CA GLN A 12 -1.45 11.83 -20.10
C GLN A 12 -0.07 11.14 -20.12
N LYS A 13 0.72 11.38 -21.17
CA LYS A 13 2.08 10.84 -21.30
C LYS A 13 2.99 11.31 -20.17
N MET A 14 2.95 12.61 -19.84
CA MET A 14 3.75 13.21 -18.77
C MET A 14 3.42 12.58 -17.42
N PHE A 15 2.15 12.38 -17.11
CA PHE A 15 1.72 11.78 -15.84
C PHE A 15 2.17 10.32 -15.71
N LEU A 16 1.97 9.52 -16.77
CA LEU A 16 2.41 8.12 -16.80
C LEU A 16 3.93 8.00 -16.68
N ALA A 17 4.68 8.87 -17.34
CA ALA A 17 6.13 8.91 -17.25
C ALA A 17 6.63 9.31 -15.85
N GLY A 18 5.97 10.26 -15.19
CA GLY A 18 6.25 10.63 -13.81
C GLY A 18 6.04 9.45 -12.85
N ALA A 19 4.96 8.68 -13.05
CA ALA A 19 4.68 7.49 -12.27
C ALA A 19 5.75 6.40 -12.49
N ALA A 20 6.14 6.14 -13.73
CA ALA A 20 7.17 5.16 -14.07
C ALA A 20 8.55 5.54 -13.49
N ASN A 21 8.93 6.83 -13.54
CA ASN A 21 10.19 7.29 -12.97
C ASN A 21 10.22 7.19 -11.45
N LEU A 22 9.11 7.50 -10.79
CA LEU A 22 9.01 7.35 -9.33
C LEU A 22 9.20 5.88 -8.93
N GLU A 23 8.56 4.95 -9.65
CA GLU A 23 8.72 3.53 -9.37
C GLU A 23 10.16 3.05 -9.60
N ALA A 24 10.79 3.46 -10.69
CA ALA A 24 12.19 3.13 -10.97
C ALA A 24 13.16 3.63 -9.89
N LYS A 25 12.76 4.65 -9.11
CA LYS A 25 13.55 5.24 -8.03
C LYS A 25 13.04 4.89 -6.62
N LYS A 26 12.07 4.00 -6.52
CA LYS A 26 11.38 3.64 -5.28
C LYS A 26 12.34 3.26 -4.16
N GLU A 27 13.26 2.34 -4.41
CA GLU A 27 14.22 1.85 -3.41
C GLU A 27 15.18 2.96 -2.94
N PHE A 28 15.69 3.77 -3.87
CA PHE A 28 16.51 4.92 -3.53
C PHE A 28 15.77 5.92 -2.61
N ILE A 29 14.47 6.15 -2.85
CA ILE A 29 13.65 7.03 -2.01
C ILE A 29 13.40 6.41 -0.63
N ASN A 30 13.23 5.08 -0.56
CA ASN A 30 13.12 4.34 0.69
C ASN A 30 14.39 4.48 1.55
N GLU A 31 15.57 4.42 0.92
CA GLU A 31 16.87 4.63 1.60
C GLU A 31 17.01 6.02 2.25
N LEU A 32 16.34 7.04 1.70
CA LEU A 32 16.35 8.40 2.25
C LEU A 32 15.37 8.60 3.41
N ASN A 33 14.49 7.64 3.69
CA ASN A 33 13.41 7.79 4.66
C ASN A 33 13.92 7.64 6.09
N VAL A 34 14.11 8.78 6.76
CA VAL A 34 14.50 8.87 8.17
C VAL A 34 13.53 9.73 9.00
N PHE A 35 12.51 10.31 8.36
CA PHE A 35 11.54 11.20 9.01
C PHE A 35 10.15 11.06 8.36
N PRO A 36 9.04 11.08 9.11
CA PRO A 36 8.94 11.18 10.58
C PRO A 36 9.31 9.90 11.33
N VAL A 37 9.38 8.77 10.63
CA VAL A 37 9.77 7.45 11.13
C VAL A 37 10.75 6.85 10.13
N PRO A 38 11.85 6.23 10.54
CA PRO A 38 12.80 5.60 9.63
C PRO A 38 12.37 4.17 9.23
N ASP A 39 11.12 4.02 8.77
CA ASP A 39 10.53 2.75 8.35
C ASP A 39 10.84 2.34 6.90
N GLY A 40 11.53 3.23 6.15
CA GLY A 40 12.00 2.96 4.79
C GLY A 40 10.87 2.74 3.77
N ASP A 41 9.68 3.27 3.99
CA ASP A 41 8.48 2.99 3.19
C ASP A 41 8.00 4.15 2.31
N THR A 42 8.62 5.33 2.42
CA THR A 42 8.20 6.54 1.70
C THR A 42 8.12 6.33 0.18
N GLY A 43 9.14 5.75 -0.42
CA GLY A 43 9.16 5.44 -1.86
C GLY A 43 8.06 4.46 -2.25
N THR A 44 7.85 3.44 -1.44
CA THR A 44 6.79 2.44 -1.63
C THR A 44 5.41 3.07 -1.55
N ASN A 45 5.13 3.86 -0.52
CA ASN A 45 3.84 4.53 -0.32
C ASN A 45 3.52 5.51 -1.46
N MET A 46 4.48 6.34 -1.86
CA MET A 46 4.31 7.28 -2.97
C MET A 46 4.10 6.57 -4.30
N THR A 47 4.86 5.50 -4.56
CA THR A 47 4.76 4.70 -5.78
C THR A 47 3.39 4.03 -5.89
N LEU A 48 2.93 3.32 -4.86
CA LEU A 48 1.62 2.68 -4.86
C LEU A 48 0.49 3.70 -5.05
N THR A 49 0.62 4.88 -4.45
CA THR A 49 -0.34 5.97 -4.60
C THR A 49 -0.44 6.47 -6.04
N ILE A 50 0.70 6.76 -6.69
CA ILE A 50 0.69 7.28 -8.07
C ILE A 50 0.33 6.21 -9.10
N LEU A 51 0.71 4.94 -8.88
CA LEU A 51 0.37 3.82 -9.77
C LEU A 51 -1.13 3.53 -9.77
N SER A 52 -1.82 3.72 -8.63
CA SER A 52 -3.28 3.64 -8.58
C SER A 52 -3.94 4.65 -9.53
N ALA A 53 -3.45 5.90 -9.54
CA ALA A 53 -3.91 6.90 -10.50
C ALA A 53 -3.48 6.60 -11.94
N ALA A 54 -2.25 6.14 -12.14
CA ALA A 54 -1.72 5.81 -13.47
C ALA A 54 -2.52 4.71 -14.16
N LYS A 55 -3.03 3.74 -13.40
CA LYS A 55 -3.91 2.69 -13.90
C LYS A 55 -5.22 3.27 -14.47
N GLU A 56 -5.85 4.21 -13.76
CA GLU A 56 -7.06 4.87 -14.23
C GLU A 56 -6.78 5.75 -15.45
N VAL A 57 -5.68 6.52 -15.43
CA VAL A 57 -5.27 7.38 -16.55
C VAL A 57 -4.97 6.57 -17.80
N LYS A 58 -4.29 5.41 -17.67
CA LYS A 58 -3.96 4.52 -18.78
C LYS A 58 -5.20 3.90 -19.43
N ALA A 59 -6.24 3.65 -18.64
CA ALA A 59 -7.51 3.08 -19.12
C ALA A 59 -8.37 4.07 -19.95
N LEU A 60 -8.01 5.35 -19.99
CA LEU A 60 -8.76 6.36 -20.73
C LEU A 60 -8.37 6.34 -22.22
N GLU A 61 -9.36 6.19 -23.09
CA GLU A 61 -9.22 6.33 -24.54
C GLU A 61 -9.64 7.73 -24.97
N ASN A 62 -8.73 8.49 -25.60
CA ASN A 62 -8.95 9.86 -26.09
C ASN A 62 -9.62 10.79 -25.04
N PRO A 63 -9.07 10.89 -23.82
CA PRO A 63 -9.68 11.64 -22.74
C PRO A 63 -9.68 13.14 -22.99
N ASP A 64 -10.64 13.83 -22.45
CA ASP A 64 -10.59 15.29 -22.25
C ASP A 64 -9.86 15.64 -20.94
N MET A 65 -9.64 16.93 -20.72
CA MET A 65 -8.92 17.42 -19.52
C MET A 65 -9.68 17.08 -18.22
N VAL A 66 -10.99 17.06 -18.25
CA VAL A 66 -11.85 16.74 -17.10
C VAL A 66 -11.70 15.26 -16.73
N ALA A 67 -11.70 14.37 -17.72
CA ALA A 67 -11.54 12.93 -17.51
C ALA A 67 -10.15 12.59 -16.92
N ILE A 68 -9.07 13.16 -17.48
CA ILE A 68 -7.71 12.96 -16.94
C ILE A 68 -7.60 13.52 -15.53
N ALA A 69 -8.06 14.73 -15.30
CA ALA A 69 -8.01 15.36 -13.97
C ALA A 69 -8.77 14.53 -12.93
N LYS A 70 -9.92 13.97 -13.30
CA LYS A 70 -10.70 13.07 -12.44
C LYS A 70 -9.94 11.77 -12.16
N ALA A 71 -9.37 11.13 -13.18
CA ALA A 71 -8.63 9.88 -13.02
C ALA A 71 -7.40 10.05 -12.11
N ILE A 72 -6.62 11.11 -12.30
CA ILE A 72 -5.47 11.43 -11.45
C ILE A 72 -5.91 11.69 -10.00
N SER A 73 -6.91 12.58 -9.80
CA SER A 73 -7.37 12.95 -8.46
C SER A 73 -7.98 11.78 -7.71
N SER A 74 -8.93 11.09 -8.33
CA SER A 74 -9.68 9.98 -7.74
C SER A 74 -8.79 8.76 -7.51
N GLY A 75 -7.99 8.37 -8.50
CA GLY A 75 -7.10 7.22 -8.40
C GLY A 75 -6.01 7.40 -7.34
N SER A 76 -5.37 8.58 -7.29
CA SER A 76 -4.37 8.86 -6.25
C SER A 76 -4.98 8.96 -4.85
N LEU A 77 -6.21 9.47 -4.73
CA LEU A 77 -6.91 9.59 -3.46
C LEU A 77 -7.24 8.21 -2.87
N ARG A 78 -7.80 7.30 -3.69
CA ARG A 78 -8.12 5.93 -3.26
C ARG A 78 -6.88 5.10 -2.96
N GLY A 79 -5.84 5.25 -3.78
CA GLY A 79 -4.58 4.53 -3.60
C GLY A 79 -3.63 5.12 -2.57
N ALA A 80 -3.99 6.23 -1.89
CA ALA A 80 -3.12 6.93 -0.97
C ALA A 80 -2.74 6.05 0.24
N ARG A 81 -1.43 5.90 0.48
CA ARG A 81 -0.85 5.10 1.56
C ARG A 81 0.14 5.91 2.37
N GLY A 82 0.14 5.74 3.69
CA GLY A 82 1.02 6.45 4.61
C GLY A 82 0.94 7.97 4.47
N ASN A 83 1.74 8.69 5.26
CA ASN A 83 1.74 10.16 5.22
C ASN A 83 2.21 10.70 3.86
N SER A 84 3.27 10.11 3.30
CA SER A 84 3.87 10.56 2.03
C SER A 84 2.93 10.37 0.83
N GLY A 85 2.23 9.23 0.76
CA GLY A 85 1.25 8.97 -0.29
C GLY A 85 0.01 9.86 -0.16
N VAL A 86 -0.50 10.08 1.05
CA VAL A 86 -1.62 11.01 1.27
C VAL A 86 -1.24 12.44 0.87
N ILE A 87 -0.06 12.93 1.26
CA ILE A 87 0.40 14.26 0.85
C ILE A 87 0.55 14.35 -0.67
N LEU A 88 1.14 13.33 -1.32
CA LEU A 88 1.22 13.27 -2.78
C LEU A 88 -0.17 13.32 -3.42
N SER A 89 -1.14 12.56 -2.90
CA SER A 89 -2.52 12.58 -3.40
C SER A 89 -3.16 13.96 -3.31
N GLN A 90 -2.90 14.71 -2.22
CA GLN A 90 -3.42 16.07 -2.05
C GLN A 90 -2.74 17.09 -2.98
N LEU A 91 -1.44 16.92 -3.24
CA LEU A 91 -0.73 17.71 -4.26
C LEU A 91 -1.36 17.48 -5.65
N LEU A 92 -1.57 16.22 -6.03
CA LEU A 92 -2.21 15.85 -7.30
C LEU A 92 -3.65 16.37 -7.39
N ARG A 93 -4.41 16.26 -6.30
CA ARG A 93 -5.79 16.76 -6.22
C ARG A 93 -5.87 18.26 -6.40
N GLY A 94 -4.99 19.03 -5.74
CA GLY A 94 -4.94 20.49 -5.90
C GLY A 94 -4.57 20.89 -7.33
N PHE A 95 -3.57 20.23 -7.91
CA PHE A 95 -3.13 20.41 -9.28
C PHE A 95 -4.25 20.17 -10.30
N THR A 96 -4.89 19.02 -10.22
CA THR A 96 -5.96 18.61 -11.14
C THR A 96 -7.20 19.47 -11.01
N LYS A 97 -7.49 20.01 -9.83
CA LYS A 97 -8.61 20.92 -9.60
C LYS A 97 -8.47 22.23 -10.37
N GLU A 98 -7.24 22.67 -10.63
CA GLU A 98 -6.98 23.86 -11.47
C GLU A 98 -7.09 23.52 -12.95
N ILE A 99 -6.35 22.50 -13.41
CA ILE A 99 -6.22 22.22 -14.85
C ILE A 99 -7.50 21.75 -15.52
N ARG A 100 -8.43 21.11 -14.79
CA ARG A 100 -9.67 20.54 -15.35
C ARG A 100 -10.59 21.58 -16.02
N GLU A 101 -10.41 22.87 -15.69
CA GLU A 101 -11.22 23.96 -16.24
C GLU A 101 -10.65 24.51 -17.56
N HIS A 102 -9.48 24.00 -17.98
CA HIS A 102 -8.75 24.45 -19.15
C HIS A 102 -8.73 23.37 -20.24
N LYS A 103 -8.69 23.78 -21.51
CA LYS A 103 -8.52 22.87 -22.64
C LYS A 103 -7.05 22.50 -22.89
N GLU A 104 -6.17 23.44 -22.62
CA GLU A 104 -4.72 23.33 -22.72
C GLU A 104 -4.09 24.05 -21.53
N ILE A 105 -2.91 23.64 -21.14
CA ILE A 105 -2.18 24.18 -19.99
C ILE A 105 -1.02 25.01 -20.53
N ASP A 106 -1.03 26.30 -20.24
CA ASP A 106 0.08 27.24 -20.45
C ASP A 106 0.88 27.45 -19.16
N THR A 107 1.90 28.30 -19.21
CA THR A 107 2.75 28.62 -18.05
C THR A 107 1.96 29.24 -16.89
N ILE A 108 0.96 30.06 -17.19
CA ILE A 108 0.11 30.73 -16.17
C ILE A 108 -0.78 29.70 -15.48
N THR A 109 -1.43 28.84 -16.25
CA THR A 109 -2.27 27.76 -15.73
C THR A 109 -1.45 26.77 -14.89
N LEU A 110 -0.23 26.43 -15.36
CA LEU A 110 0.68 25.53 -14.65
C LEU A 110 1.15 26.12 -13.31
N ALA A 111 1.46 27.41 -13.28
CA ALA A 111 1.83 28.10 -12.04
C ALA A 111 0.69 28.11 -11.01
N LYS A 112 -0.54 28.42 -11.44
CA LYS A 112 -1.75 28.35 -10.58
C LYS A 112 -2.03 26.92 -10.10
N ALA A 113 -1.81 25.93 -10.97
CA ALA A 113 -1.95 24.53 -10.59
C ALA A 113 -0.93 24.12 -9.51
N CYS A 114 0.32 24.56 -9.60
CA CYS A 114 1.35 24.36 -8.56
C CYS A 114 0.99 25.06 -7.24
N GLU A 115 0.48 26.28 -7.30
CA GLU A 115 0.03 27.03 -6.12
C GLU A 115 -1.13 26.31 -5.42
N ARG A 116 -2.15 25.91 -6.18
CA ARG A 116 -3.30 25.20 -5.65
C ARG A 116 -2.96 23.81 -5.11
N ALA A 117 -2.02 23.10 -5.76
CA ALA A 117 -1.47 21.84 -5.26
C ALA A 117 -0.87 22.01 -3.87
N THR A 118 0.03 22.99 -3.74
CA THR A 118 0.71 23.30 -2.48
C THR A 118 -0.28 23.70 -1.39
N ALA A 119 -1.20 24.62 -1.68
CA ALA A 119 -2.21 25.07 -0.72
C ALA A 119 -3.11 23.91 -0.24
N THR A 120 -3.49 22.98 -1.15
CA THR A 120 -4.30 21.83 -0.82
C THR A 120 -3.55 20.86 0.10
N ALA A 121 -2.28 20.59 -0.17
CA ALA A 121 -1.46 19.70 0.64
C ALA A 121 -1.18 20.28 2.04
N TYR A 122 -0.84 21.56 2.15
CA TYR A 122 -0.65 22.23 3.45
C TYR A 122 -1.92 22.19 4.31
N LYS A 123 -3.09 22.36 3.69
CA LYS A 123 -4.39 22.30 4.41
C LYS A 123 -4.71 20.89 4.93
N ALA A 124 -4.23 19.85 4.26
CA ALA A 124 -4.49 18.47 4.66
C ALA A 124 -3.64 18.01 5.84
N VAL A 125 -2.52 18.68 6.11
CA VAL A 125 -1.60 18.31 7.20
C VAL A 125 -1.86 19.18 8.42
N MET A 126 -2.25 18.58 9.55
CA MET A 126 -2.60 19.32 10.78
C MET A 126 -1.43 20.13 11.36
N LYS A 127 -0.21 19.61 11.28
CA LYS A 127 1.02 20.26 11.77
C LYS A 127 2.11 20.18 10.70
N PRO A 128 2.03 21.00 9.63
CA PRO A 128 3.04 20.98 8.57
C PRO A 128 4.42 21.36 9.14
N LYS A 129 5.45 20.60 8.74
CA LYS A 129 6.84 20.87 9.09
C LYS A 129 7.61 21.31 7.87
N GLU A 130 8.45 22.36 8.05
CA GLU A 130 9.39 22.79 7.01
C GLU A 130 10.57 21.78 6.92
N GLY A 131 11.20 21.71 5.77
CA GLY A 131 12.23 20.71 5.46
C GLY A 131 11.67 19.38 4.93
N THR A 132 10.40 19.37 4.47
CA THR A 132 9.70 18.18 3.97
C THR A 132 9.21 18.37 2.52
N ILE A 133 8.54 17.35 1.97
CA ILE A 133 7.85 17.40 0.66
C ILE A 133 7.02 18.68 0.47
N LEU A 134 6.43 19.20 1.56
CA LEU A 134 5.65 20.42 1.54
C LEU A 134 6.52 21.65 1.23
N THR A 135 7.72 21.72 1.80
CA THR A 135 8.67 22.79 1.55
C THR A 135 9.17 22.78 0.10
N VAL A 136 9.46 21.60 -0.43
CA VAL A 136 9.85 21.43 -1.84
C VAL A 136 8.69 21.82 -2.78
N ALA A 137 7.45 21.47 -2.42
CA ALA A 137 6.26 21.86 -3.16
C ALA A 137 6.07 23.39 -3.17
N LYS A 138 6.24 24.03 -2.01
CA LYS A 138 6.13 25.49 -1.86
C LYS A 138 7.20 26.22 -2.67
N GLY A 139 8.45 25.76 -2.61
CA GLY A 139 9.53 26.35 -3.41
C GLY A 139 9.27 26.26 -4.92
N ALA A 140 8.89 25.06 -5.41
CA ALA A 140 8.51 24.88 -6.81
C ALA A 140 7.35 25.80 -7.24
N SER A 141 6.34 25.95 -6.37
CA SER A 141 5.19 26.83 -6.64
C SER A 141 5.59 28.32 -6.71
N GLN A 142 6.46 28.77 -5.80
CA GLN A 142 6.96 30.14 -5.80
C GLN A 142 7.76 30.43 -7.08
N LYS A 143 8.64 29.51 -7.49
CA LYS A 143 9.41 29.65 -8.73
C LYS A 143 8.51 29.62 -9.96
N ALA A 144 7.50 28.77 -9.99
CA ALA A 144 6.51 28.73 -11.05
C ALA A 144 5.74 30.06 -11.20
N ALA A 145 5.33 30.68 -10.08
CA ALA A 145 4.66 31.98 -10.10
C ALA A 145 5.56 33.07 -10.66
N GLU A 146 6.84 33.13 -10.25
CA GLU A 146 7.83 34.08 -10.78
C GLU A 146 8.03 33.91 -12.30
N LEU A 147 8.19 32.67 -12.76
CA LEU A 147 8.45 32.38 -14.18
C LEU A 147 7.24 32.62 -15.08
N ALA A 148 6.02 32.42 -14.58
CA ALA A 148 4.81 32.71 -15.34
C ALA A 148 4.65 34.16 -15.76
N GLU A 149 5.30 35.10 -15.05
CA GLU A 149 5.35 36.52 -15.41
C GLU A 149 6.39 36.83 -16.48
N THR A 150 7.37 35.94 -16.70
CA THR A 150 8.57 36.26 -17.51
C THR A 150 8.74 35.39 -18.74
N THR A 151 8.15 34.19 -18.79
CA THR A 151 8.27 33.27 -19.94
C THR A 151 6.96 32.60 -20.32
N GLU A 152 6.74 32.47 -21.64
CA GLU A 152 5.65 31.61 -22.20
C GLU A 152 6.19 30.26 -22.71
N ASP A 153 7.51 30.04 -22.64
CA ASP A 153 8.14 28.81 -23.10
C ASP A 153 8.11 27.76 -21.99
N LEU A 154 7.32 26.70 -22.18
CA LEU A 154 7.14 25.63 -21.21
C LEU A 154 8.41 24.84 -20.94
N ASP A 155 9.32 24.69 -21.92
CA ASP A 155 10.58 23.99 -21.73
C ASP A 155 11.46 24.70 -20.70
N THR A 156 11.65 25.99 -20.89
CA THR A 156 12.37 26.85 -19.92
C THR A 156 11.64 26.88 -18.58
N PHE A 157 10.33 27.04 -18.59
CA PHE A 157 9.53 27.10 -17.37
C PHE A 157 9.67 25.83 -16.52
N ILE A 158 9.44 24.65 -17.12
CA ILE A 158 9.44 23.37 -16.39
C ILE A 158 10.85 23.06 -15.88
N SER A 159 11.89 23.25 -16.72
CA SER A 159 13.26 22.96 -16.33
C SER A 159 13.73 23.84 -15.16
N GLU A 160 13.44 25.14 -15.19
CA GLU A 160 13.81 26.07 -14.11
C GLU A 160 13.04 25.79 -12.81
N VAL A 161 11.75 25.40 -12.87
CA VAL A 161 10.98 24.96 -11.70
C VAL A 161 11.58 23.70 -11.08
N ILE A 162 11.99 22.72 -11.90
CA ILE A 162 12.63 21.48 -11.43
C ILE A 162 13.99 21.79 -10.79
N ASN A 163 14.81 22.63 -11.42
CA ASN A 163 16.11 23.02 -10.89
C ASN A 163 15.98 23.72 -9.52
N TYR A 164 15.03 24.65 -9.40
CA TYR A 164 14.79 25.32 -8.13
C TYR A 164 14.21 24.37 -7.05
N ALA A 165 13.36 23.44 -7.44
CA ALA A 165 12.85 22.40 -6.53
C ALA A 165 14.00 21.52 -5.99
N GLN A 166 15.01 21.20 -6.84
CA GLN A 166 16.23 20.51 -6.43
C GLN A 166 17.04 21.33 -5.42
N GLU A 167 17.23 22.63 -5.67
CA GLU A 167 17.95 23.52 -4.73
C GLU A 167 17.26 23.60 -3.36
N VAL A 168 15.91 23.60 -3.34
CA VAL A 168 15.14 23.59 -2.10
C VAL A 168 15.26 22.24 -1.39
N LEU A 169 15.22 21.15 -2.14
CA LEU A 169 15.42 19.80 -1.60
C LEU A 169 16.78 19.65 -0.91
N GLU A 170 17.85 20.13 -1.53
CA GLU A 170 19.21 20.11 -0.98
C GLU A 170 19.35 20.92 0.32
N LYS A 171 18.44 21.87 0.56
CA LYS A 171 18.39 22.66 1.80
C LYS A 171 17.50 22.06 2.88
N THR A 172 16.79 20.98 2.62
CA THR A 172 15.91 20.34 3.63
C THR A 172 16.66 19.91 4.89
N PRO A 173 17.94 19.42 4.83
CA PRO A 173 18.70 19.10 6.04
C PRO A 173 19.02 20.31 6.92
N GLU A 174 19.03 21.53 6.36
CA GLU A 174 19.24 22.77 7.14
C GLU A 174 17.98 23.17 7.93
N MET A 175 16.81 22.67 7.51
CA MET A 175 15.50 23.00 8.09
C MET A 175 15.02 21.93 9.07
N LEU A 176 15.46 20.68 8.91
CA LEU A 176 15.03 19.53 9.72
C LEU A 176 16.28 18.79 10.24
N PRO A 177 16.62 18.93 11.55
CA PRO A 177 17.87 18.40 12.11
C PRO A 177 18.13 16.94 11.87
N VAL A 178 17.10 16.08 11.97
CA VAL A 178 17.21 14.62 11.74
C VAL A 178 17.72 14.27 10.33
N LEU A 179 17.38 15.05 9.31
CA LEU A 179 17.91 14.86 7.96
C LEU A 179 19.40 15.21 7.88
N LYS A 180 19.81 16.23 8.63
CA LYS A 180 21.20 16.66 8.69
C LYS A 180 22.05 15.63 9.41
N GLU A 181 21.57 15.07 10.51
CA GLU A 181 22.22 14.02 11.30
C GLU A 181 22.41 12.76 10.46
N ALA A 182 21.38 12.34 9.73
CA ALA A 182 21.42 11.20 8.83
C ALA A 182 22.20 11.45 7.51
N GLY A 183 22.57 12.71 7.21
CA GLY A 183 23.26 13.06 5.97
C GLY A 183 22.44 12.90 4.70
N VAL A 184 21.10 12.97 4.80
CA VAL A 184 20.15 12.75 3.70
C VAL A 184 19.27 13.98 3.46
N VAL A 185 18.63 14.03 2.29
CA VAL A 185 17.55 14.98 1.98
C VAL A 185 16.18 14.36 2.30
N ASP A 186 15.11 15.18 2.31
CA ASP A 186 13.76 14.67 2.53
C ASP A 186 13.33 13.68 1.45
N SER A 187 12.99 12.48 1.85
CA SER A 187 12.59 11.37 0.97
C SER A 187 11.33 11.68 0.16
N GLY A 188 10.32 12.28 0.79
CA GLY A 188 9.08 12.72 0.13
C GLY A 188 9.32 13.81 -0.91
N GLY A 189 10.19 14.78 -0.60
CA GLY A 189 10.64 15.82 -1.52
C GLY A 189 11.39 15.25 -2.73
N GLN A 190 12.27 14.27 -2.50
CA GLN A 190 12.96 13.53 -3.56
C GLN A 190 11.96 12.81 -4.46
N GLY A 191 11.00 12.06 -3.87
CA GLY A 191 9.99 11.35 -4.63
C GLY A 191 9.14 12.29 -5.51
N ARG A 192 8.73 13.44 -4.97
CA ARG A 192 8.05 14.47 -5.76
C ARG A 192 8.89 14.97 -6.92
N LEU A 193 10.17 15.23 -6.70
CA LEU A 193 11.09 15.68 -7.74
C LEU A 193 11.25 14.63 -8.85
N GLU A 194 11.30 13.36 -8.52
CA GLU A 194 11.36 12.27 -9.50
C GLU A 194 10.09 12.19 -10.36
N VAL A 195 8.90 12.44 -9.80
CA VAL A 195 7.67 12.56 -10.60
C VAL A 195 7.77 13.72 -11.60
N MET A 196 8.27 14.87 -11.17
CA MET A 196 8.43 16.04 -12.05
C MET A 196 9.46 15.78 -13.16
N ARG A 197 10.57 15.10 -12.87
CA ARG A 197 11.60 14.72 -13.85
C ARG A 197 11.07 13.78 -14.89
N GLY A 198 10.37 12.71 -14.49
CA GLY A 198 9.76 11.77 -15.42
C GLY A 198 8.72 12.45 -16.32
N ALA A 199 7.90 13.34 -15.77
CA ALA A 199 6.96 14.14 -16.54
C ALA A 199 7.67 15.04 -17.57
N TYR A 200 8.78 15.66 -17.19
CA TYR A 200 9.57 16.51 -18.08
C TYR A 200 10.27 15.72 -19.18
N ASP A 201 10.77 14.52 -18.89
CA ASP A 201 11.34 13.62 -19.90
C ASP A 201 10.33 13.28 -21.00
N ALA A 202 9.08 12.98 -20.64
CA ALA A 202 8.00 12.79 -21.60
C ALA A 202 7.64 14.08 -22.37
N PHE A 203 7.66 15.23 -21.71
CA PHE A 203 7.48 16.53 -22.36
C PHE A 203 8.54 16.78 -23.45
N GLN A 204 9.78 16.40 -23.20
CA GLN A 204 10.88 16.47 -24.17
C GLN A 204 10.81 15.38 -25.27
N GLY A 205 9.85 14.46 -25.20
CA GLY A 205 9.68 13.38 -26.18
C GLY A 205 10.66 12.21 -26.02
N LYS A 206 11.28 12.02 -24.84
CA LYS A 206 12.12 10.87 -24.55
C LYS A 206 11.28 9.59 -24.48
N GLU A 207 11.86 8.47 -24.90
CA GLU A 207 11.24 7.15 -24.73
C GLU A 207 11.18 6.79 -23.24
N ILE A 208 10.01 6.35 -22.77
CA ILE A 208 9.74 5.98 -21.39
C ILE A 208 9.38 4.49 -21.33
N ASP A 209 9.97 3.77 -20.40
CA ASP A 209 9.60 2.40 -20.09
C ASP A 209 8.38 2.37 -19.17
N TYR A 210 7.26 1.87 -19.69
CA TYR A 210 5.99 1.73 -18.95
C TYR A 210 5.75 0.31 -18.44
N SER A 211 6.75 -0.60 -18.51
CA SER A 211 6.60 -2.02 -18.13
C SER A 211 6.12 -2.21 -16.70
N ALA A 212 6.53 -1.35 -15.81
CA ALA A 212 6.14 -1.37 -14.40
C ALA A 212 4.65 -1.03 -14.17
N ILE A 213 4.10 -0.09 -14.94
CA ILE A 213 2.67 0.22 -14.91
C ILE A 213 1.86 -0.97 -15.48
N GLU A 214 2.45 -1.76 -16.38
CA GLU A 214 1.83 -2.96 -16.94
C GLU A 214 1.80 -4.13 -15.96
N ALA A 215 2.88 -4.33 -15.22
CA ALA A 215 2.99 -5.36 -14.18
C ALA A 215 2.01 -5.13 -13.01
N SER A 216 1.82 -3.87 -12.59
CA SER A 216 0.90 -3.52 -11.51
C SER A 216 -0.59 -3.67 -11.86
N ALA A 217 -0.93 -3.77 -13.16
CA ALA A 217 -2.30 -4.03 -13.60
C ALA A 217 -2.76 -5.49 -13.38
N GLY A 218 -1.82 -6.39 -13.03
CA GLY A 218 -2.05 -7.84 -12.90
C GLY A 218 -2.10 -8.39 -11.46
N THR A 219 -1.85 -7.60 -10.44
CA THR A 219 -1.72 -8.15 -9.06
C THR A 219 -2.85 -7.70 -8.14
N LYS A 220 -4.00 -8.36 -8.22
CA LYS A 220 -4.86 -8.52 -7.04
C LYS A 220 -4.30 -9.70 -6.25
N MET A 221 -3.52 -9.43 -5.22
CA MET A 221 -3.18 -10.47 -4.23
C MET A 221 -4.38 -10.71 -3.32
N VAL A 222 -5.17 -11.72 -3.65
CA VAL A 222 -6.04 -12.40 -2.70
C VAL A 222 -5.32 -13.70 -2.35
N LYS A 223 -4.90 -13.86 -1.09
CA LYS A 223 -4.44 -15.15 -0.59
C LYS A 223 -5.63 -16.11 -0.62
N PRO A 224 -5.52 -17.31 -1.25
CA PRO A 224 -6.58 -18.31 -1.18
C PRO A 224 -6.61 -18.89 0.23
N SER A 225 -7.80 -18.93 0.82
CA SER A 225 -8.06 -19.80 1.97
C SER A 225 -7.84 -21.26 1.53
N GLU A 226 -7.10 -22.03 2.33
CA GLU A 226 -6.89 -23.46 2.17
C GLU A 226 -8.23 -24.20 2.31
N GLN A 227 -9.00 -24.33 1.23
CA GLN A 227 -10.09 -25.31 1.18
C GLN A 227 -10.27 -25.85 -0.23
N ALA A 228 -10.02 -27.16 -0.34
CA ALA A 228 -10.32 -28.07 -1.45
C ALA A 228 -9.54 -27.82 -2.76
N GLU A 229 -8.28 -28.23 -2.79
CA GLU A 229 -7.57 -28.61 -4.00
C GLU A 229 -8.26 -29.83 -4.65
N THR A 230 -9.09 -29.58 -5.64
CA THR A 230 -9.38 -30.62 -6.64
C THR A 230 -8.13 -30.71 -7.51
N GLU A 231 -7.34 -31.76 -7.33
CA GLU A 231 -6.07 -31.98 -8.01
C GLU A 231 -6.31 -32.04 -9.54
N ILE A 232 -6.01 -30.93 -10.25
CA ILE A 232 -6.05 -30.89 -11.71
C ILE A 232 -4.83 -31.67 -12.22
N LYS A 233 -5.04 -32.93 -12.56
CA LYS A 233 -3.99 -33.87 -12.99
C LYS A 233 -3.28 -33.41 -14.25
N PHE A 234 -4.01 -32.89 -15.24
CA PHE A 234 -3.50 -32.33 -16.48
C PHE A 234 -3.86 -30.84 -16.59
N GLY A 235 -2.85 -29.98 -16.69
CA GLY A 235 -3.00 -28.56 -16.47
C GLY A 235 -3.44 -27.76 -17.68
N TYR A 236 -3.30 -28.28 -18.91
CA TYR A 236 -3.58 -27.53 -20.13
C TYR A 236 -4.68 -28.20 -20.95
N CYS A 237 -5.74 -27.44 -21.26
CA CYS A 237 -6.69 -27.77 -22.31
C CYS A 237 -6.09 -27.35 -23.66
N THR A 238 -5.88 -28.33 -24.53
CA THR A 238 -5.21 -28.13 -25.83
C THR A 238 -6.14 -28.51 -26.95
N GLU A 239 -6.50 -27.56 -27.80
CA GLU A 239 -7.36 -27.76 -28.95
C GLU A 239 -6.69 -27.31 -30.24
N PHE A 240 -6.87 -28.06 -31.32
CA PHE A 240 -6.45 -27.68 -32.65
C PHE A 240 -7.14 -28.50 -33.75
N ILE A 241 -7.02 -28.03 -34.97
CA ILE A 241 -7.47 -28.74 -36.17
C ILE A 241 -6.24 -29.09 -37.00
N ILE A 242 -6.13 -30.38 -37.38
CA ILE A 242 -5.13 -30.85 -38.36
C ILE A 242 -5.74 -30.73 -39.76
N MET A 243 -5.12 -29.97 -40.63
CA MET A 243 -5.42 -29.93 -42.06
C MET A 243 -4.63 -31.05 -42.71
N LEU A 244 -5.31 -32.12 -43.12
CA LEU A 244 -4.64 -33.34 -43.57
C LEU A 244 -3.91 -33.14 -44.91
N GLU A 245 -2.66 -33.57 -44.98
CA GLU A 245 -1.85 -33.61 -46.21
C GLU A 245 -1.78 -35.01 -46.80
N LYS A 246 -2.31 -36.00 -46.06
CA LYS A 246 -2.33 -37.43 -46.46
C LYS A 246 -3.64 -38.03 -45.97
N GLU A 247 -4.04 -39.16 -46.57
CA GLU A 247 -5.17 -39.97 -46.12
C GLU A 247 -4.95 -40.36 -44.63
N PHE A 248 -5.91 -40.02 -43.77
CA PHE A 248 -5.91 -40.37 -42.36
C PHE A 248 -6.79 -41.60 -42.14
N THR A 249 -6.14 -42.73 -41.99
CA THR A 249 -6.83 -44.01 -41.92
C THR A 249 -7.38 -44.27 -40.50
N ALA A 250 -8.34 -45.21 -40.38
CA ALA A 250 -8.84 -45.65 -39.05
C ALA A 250 -7.73 -46.22 -38.13
N LYS A 251 -6.62 -46.69 -38.73
CA LYS A 251 -5.43 -47.10 -37.99
C LYS A 251 -4.68 -45.89 -37.42
N ASP A 252 -4.49 -44.83 -38.23
CA ASP A 252 -3.85 -43.60 -37.82
C ASP A 252 -4.64 -42.92 -36.66
N GLU A 253 -5.97 -42.90 -36.77
CA GLU A 253 -6.86 -42.41 -35.74
C GLU A 253 -6.68 -43.17 -34.41
N THR A 254 -6.65 -44.53 -34.49
CA THR A 254 -6.45 -45.36 -33.31
C THR A 254 -5.09 -45.15 -32.65
N GLU A 255 -4.03 -45.12 -33.48
CA GLU A 255 -2.65 -44.86 -33.03
C GLU A 255 -2.50 -43.46 -32.42
N PHE A 256 -3.14 -42.46 -33.00
CA PHE A 256 -3.07 -41.11 -32.49
C PHE A 256 -3.86 -40.93 -31.20
N LYS A 257 -5.05 -41.51 -31.08
CA LYS A 257 -5.81 -41.55 -29.83
C LYS A 257 -5.01 -42.22 -28.70
N ALA A 258 -4.42 -43.40 -28.97
CA ALA A 258 -3.59 -44.09 -27.98
C ALA A 258 -2.36 -43.28 -27.55
N TYR A 259 -1.76 -42.52 -28.49
CA TYR A 259 -0.68 -41.62 -28.17
C TYR A 259 -1.14 -40.47 -27.25
N LEU A 260 -2.28 -39.83 -27.58
CA LEU A 260 -2.84 -38.74 -26.74
C LEU A 260 -3.24 -39.28 -25.33
N GLU A 261 -3.77 -40.50 -25.21
CA GLU A 261 -4.05 -41.15 -23.93
C GLU A 261 -2.80 -41.39 -23.09
N SER A 262 -1.63 -41.54 -23.73
CA SER A 262 -0.36 -41.72 -23.01
C SER A 262 0.17 -40.43 -22.38
N ILE A 263 -0.27 -39.26 -22.86
CA ILE A 263 0.21 -37.94 -22.43
C ILE A 263 -0.88 -37.06 -21.78
N GLY A 264 -2.14 -37.53 -21.75
CA GLY A 264 -3.26 -36.73 -21.27
C GLY A 264 -4.54 -37.50 -21.05
N ASP A 265 -5.63 -36.80 -20.79
CA ASP A 265 -6.99 -37.32 -20.71
C ASP A 265 -8.00 -36.41 -21.45
N SER A 266 -9.31 -36.71 -21.29
CA SER A 266 -10.40 -35.91 -21.89
C SER A 266 -10.25 -35.74 -23.41
N ILE A 267 -9.85 -36.81 -24.08
CA ILE A 267 -9.46 -36.78 -25.50
C ILE A 267 -10.67 -36.77 -26.40
N VAL A 268 -10.73 -35.83 -27.31
CA VAL A 268 -11.60 -35.80 -28.48
C VAL A 268 -10.72 -35.81 -29.72
N CYS A 269 -10.86 -36.83 -30.55
CA CYS A 269 -10.19 -36.94 -31.86
C CYS A 269 -11.26 -37.35 -32.87
N VAL A 270 -11.70 -36.43 -33.70
CA VAL A 270 -12.75 -36.62 -34.71
C VAL A 270 -12.18 -36.28 -36.06
N ALA A 271 -12.12 -37.29 -36.95
CA ALA A 271 -11.69 -37.14 -38.35
C ALA A 271 -12.91 -36.87 -39.24
N ASP A 272 -12.77 -35.96 -40.17
CA ASP A 272 -13.63 -35.71 -41.31
C ASP A 272 -12.73 -35.62 -42.57
N ASP A 273 -13.28 -35.68 -43.77
CA ASP A 273 -12.57 -35.93 -45.03
C ASP A 273 -11.16 -35.32 -45.15
N ASP A 274 -11.03 -34.02 -44.88
CA ASP A 274 -9.76 -33.26 -45.01
C ASP A 274 -9.20 -32.74 -43.70
N ILE A 275 -9.87 -32.98 -42.56
CA ILE A 275 -9.48 -32.42 -41.26
C ILE A 275 -9.63 -33.42 -40.12
N VAL A 276 -8.81 -33.22 -39.05
CA VAL A 276 -9.01 -33.90 -37.76
C VAL A 276 -9.08 -32.85 -36.66
N LYS A 277 -10.18 -32.84 -35.91
CA LYS A 277 -10.33 -31.99 -34.72
C LYS A 277 -9.79 -32.74 -33.49
N ILE A 278 -8.91 -32.06 -32.75
CA ILE A 278 -8.30 -32.57 -31.54
C ILE A 278 -8.67 -31.68 -30.35
N HIS A 279 -8.98 -32.34 -29.24
CA HIS A 279 -9.02 -31.77 -27.91
C HIS A 279 -8.36 -32.75 -26.96
N VAL A 280 -7.47 -32.31 -26.09
CA VAL A 280 -6.80 -33.13 -25.08
C VAL A 280 -6.41 -32.28 -23.87
N HIS A 281 -6.64 -32.80 -22.67
CA HIS A 281 -6.07 -32.25 -21.46
C HIS A 281 -4.70 -32.90 -21.20
N THR A 282 -3.63 -32.11 -21.15
CA THR A 282 -2.25 -32.61 -21.00
C THR A 282 -1.39 -31.66 -20.20
N ASN A 283 -0.28 -32.15 -19.65
CA ASN A 283 0.76 -31.28 -19.07
C ASN A 283 1.81 -30.86 -20.13
N ASP A 284 1.80 -31.51 -21.30
CA ASP A 284 2.78 -31.33 -22.36
C ASP A 284 2.11 -31.02 -23.72
N PRO A 285 1.48 -29.83 -23.89
CA PRO A 285 0.79 -29.47 -25.15
C PRO A 285 1.69 -29.59 -26.39
N GLY A 286 2.98 -29.31 -26.21
CA GLY A 286 3.97 -29.42 -27.28
C GLY A 286 4.11 -30.81 -27.88
N LEU A 287 3.96 -31.88 -27.09
CA LEU A 287 4.01 -33.27 -27.56
C LEU A 287 2.78 -33.62 -28.42
N ALA A 288 1.59 -33.17 -28.03
CA ALA A 288 0.37 -33.35 -28.81
C ALA A 288 0.49 -32.64 -30.16
N ILE A 289 0.99 -31.39 -30.17
CA ILE A 289 1.22 -30.57 -31.36
C ILE A 289 2.26 -31.23 -32.26
N GLN A 290 3.40 -31.66 -31.71
CA GLN A 290 4.48 -32.27 -32.50
C GLN A 290 4.03 -33.54 -33.19
N ARG A 291 3.24 -34.38 -32.50
CA ARG A 291 2.69 -35.61 -33.12
C ARG A 291 1.67 -35.28 -34.21
N ALA A 292 0.79 -34.29 -33.97
CA ALA A 292 -0.22 -33.85 -34.91
C ALA A 292 0.38 -33.33 -36.24
N LEU A 293 1.51 -32.61 -36.19
CA LEU A 293 2.23 -32.10 -37.36
C LEU A 293 2.74 -33.21 -38.30
N THR A 294 2.80 -34.49 -37.86
CA THR A 294 3.15 -35.62 -38.74
C THR A 294 2.04 -35.98 -39.70
N TYR A 295 0.81 -35.53 -39.47
CA TYR A 295 -0.37 -35.81 -40.30
C TYR A 295 -0.73 -34.65 -41.24
N GLY A 296 -0.38 -33.39 -40.85
CA GLY A 296 -0.66 -32.22 -41.68
C GLY A 296 -0.39 -30.89 -40.94
N GLN A 297 -0.81 -29.80 -41.52
CA GLN A 297 -0.67 -28.47 -40.97
C GLN A 297 -1.71 -28.21 -39.86
N LEU A 298 -1.35 -27.42 -38.85
CA LEU A 298 -2.26 -27.11 -37.76
C LEU A 298 -2.94 -25.76 -37.95
N SER A 299 -4.22 -25.70 -37.60
CA SER A 299 -5.05 -24.50 -37.63
C SER A 299 -5.87 -24.40 -36.33
N ARG A 300 -6.30 -23.17 -36.00
CA ARG A 300 -7.16 -22.84 -34.83
C ARG A 300 -6.63 -23.45 -33.54
N MET A 301 -5.33 -23.26 -33.27
CA MET A 301 -4.70 -23.72 -32.04
C MET A 301 -5.12 -22.86 -30.88
N LYS A 302 -5.56 -23.53 -29.80
CA LYS A 302 -5.91 -22.93 -28.51
C LYS A 302 -5.29 -23.76 -27.40
N ILE A 303 -4.60 -23.12 -26.48
CA ILE A 303 -4.02 -23.77 -25.30
C ILE A 303 -4.37 -22.90 -24.10
N ASP A 304 -5.21 -23.41 -23.22
CA ASP A 304 -5.62 -22.71 -22.01
C ASP A 304 -5.02 -23.39 -20.78
N ASN A 305 -4.57 -22.61 -19.81
CA ASN A 305 -4.11 -23.12 -18.54
C ASN A 305 -5.32 -23.29 -17.58
N MET A 306 -5.81 -24.50 -17.45
CA MET A 306 -6.98 -24.81 -16.62
C MET A 306 -6.76 -24.53 -15.11
N ARG A 307 -5.50 -24.49 -14.65
CA ARG A 307 -5.18 -24.10 -13.27
C ARG A 307 -5.43 -22.62 -13.06
N GLU A 308 -5.07 -21.76 -14.02
CA GLU A 308 -5.37 -20.33 -14.00
C GLU A 308 -6.88 -20.07 -14.12
N GLU A 309 -7.58 -20.74 -15.03
CA GLU A 309 -9.03 -20.62 -15.17
C GLU A 309 -9.78 -21.08 -13.90
N HIS A 310 -9.28 -22.13 -13.23
CA HIS A 310 -9.86 -22.61 -11.98
C HIS A 310 -9.63 -21.58 -10.84
N GLN A 311 -8.43 -21.02 -10.75
CA GLN A 311 -8.14 -19.95 -9.78
C GLN A 311 -8.98 -18.70 -10.03
N GLU A 312 -9.11 -18.25 -11.28
CA GLU A 312 -9.97 -17.12 -11.62
C GLU A 312 -11.45 -17.37 -11.28
N ARG A 313 -11.92 -18.61 -11.46
CA ARG A 313 -13.29 -19.01 -11.13
C ARG A 313 -13.52 -19.04 -9.62
N LEU A 314 -12.56 -19.59 -8.84
CA LEU A 314 -12.61 -19.57 -7.38
C LEU A 314 -12.62 -18.13 -6.83
N ILE A 315 -11.82 -17.22 -7.43
CA ILE A 315 -11.80 -15.82 -7.06
C ILE A 315 -13.15 -15.16 -7.35
N LYS A 316 -13.73 -15.37 -8.55
CA LYS A 316 -15.05 -14.83 -8.92
C LYS A 316 -16.19 -15.39 -8.06
N ASP A 317 -16.13 -16.67 -7.72
CA ASP A 317 -17.13 -17.31 -6.86
C ASP A 317 -17.00 -16.82 -5.41
N ALA A 318 -15.77 -16.61 -4.91
CA ALA A 318 -15.52 -15.99 -3.61
C ALA A 318 -15.96 -14.51 -3.57
N GLU A 319 -15.68 -13.74 -4.61
CA GLU A 319 -16.16 -12.35 -4.75
C GLU A 319 -17.70 -12.28 -4.78
N LYS A 320 -18.36 -13.22 -5.47
CA LYS A 320 -19.81 -13.31 -5.55
C LYS A 320 -20.45 -13.72 -4.21
N LEU A 321 -19.81 -14.65 -3.50
CA LEU A 321 -20.25 -15.08 -2.17
C LEU A 321 -20.06 -13.95 -1.15
N ALA A 322 -18.93 -13.26 -1.19
CA ALA A 322 -18.65 -12.07 -0.36
C ALA A 322 -19.63 -10.93 -0.63
N ALA A 323 -19.96 -10.67 -1.92
CA ALA A 323 -20.97 -9.67 -2.29
C ALA A 323 -22.38 -10.05 -1.78
N GLN A 324 -22.76 -11.34 -1.88
CA GLN A 324 -24.04 -11.83 -1.35
C GLN A 324 -24.10 -11.76 0.19
N GLN A 325 -22.99 -12.05 0.88
CA GLN A 325 -22.90 -11.93 2.34
C GLN A 325 -22.93 -10.45 2.78
N ALA A 326 -22.29 -9.55 2.00
CA ALA A 326 -22.33 -8.11 2.25
C ALA A 326 -23.74 -7.53 2.02
N GLU A 327 -24.47 -7.98 0.97
CA GLU A 327 -25.87 -7.61 0.78
C GLU A 327 -26.79 -8.16 1.88
N ALA A 328 -26.56 -9.37 2.35
CA ALA A 328 -27.30 -9.95 3.47
C ALA A 328 -27.05 -9.21 4.79
N LYS A 329 -25.78 -8.84 5.07
CA LYS A 329 -25.42 -8.00 6.22
C LYS A 329 -26.01 -6.58 6.14
N LYS A 330 -26.11 -5.99 4.95
CA LYS A 330 -26.77 -4.68 4.72
C LYS A 330 -28.28 -4.73 4.94
N ALA A 331 -28.90 -5.90 4.87
CA ALA A 331 -30.33 -6.09 5.13
C ALA A 331 -30.68 -6.23 6.63
N GLU A 332 -29.68 -6.41 7.50
CA GLU A 332 -29.87 -6.38 8.95
C GLU A 332 -29.94 -4.93 9.45
N PRO A 333 -30.72 -4.65 10.53
CA PRO A 333 -30.71 -3.32 11.13
C PRO A 333 -29.26 -2.95 11.53
N ARG A 334 -28.86 -1.71 11.25
CA ARG A 334 -27.54 -1.21 11.63
C ARG A 334 -27.33 -1.33 13.13
N LYS A 335 -26.15 -1.78 13.55
CA LYS A 335 -25.72 -1.64 14.95
C LYS A 335 -25.56 -0.14 15.28
N GLU A 336 -25.68 0.22 16.53
CA GLU A 336 -25.44 1.60 16.95
C GLU A 336 -23.95 1.95 16.75
N VAL A 337 -23.03 1.08 17.18
CA VAL A 337 -21.58 1.28 17.12
C VAL A 337 -20.88 0.07 16.51
N GLY A 338 -19.82 0.32 15.74
CA GLY A 338 -18.89 -0.66 15.22
C GLY A 338 -17.43 -0.18 15.37
N PHE A 339 -16.50 -1.14 15.36
CA PHE A 339 -15.08 -0.88 15.51
C PHE A 339 -14.28 -1.46 14.36
N ILE A 340 -13.35 -0.67 13.81
CA ILE A 340 -12.35 -1.08 12.84
C ILE A 340 -10.98 -0.85 13.45
N ALA A 341 -10.15 -1.89 13.56
CA ALA A 341 -8.79 -1.78 14.04
C ALA A 341 -7.78 -2.12 12.93
N VAL A 342 -6.68 -1.38 12.86
CA VAL A 342 -5.51 -1.78 12.07
C VAL A 342 -4.58 -2.56 12.98
N SER A 343 -4.21 -3.77 12.56
CA SER A 343 -3.37 -4.67 13.37
C SER A 343 -2.59 -5.63 12.47
N ILE A 344 -1.53 -6.21 13.01
CA ILE A 344 -0.75 -7.27 12.38
C ILE A 344 -0.27 -8.26 13.44
N GLY A 345 -0.35 -9.54 13.11
CA GLY A 345 -0.12 -10.65 14.03
C GLY A 345 -1.43 -11.28 14.49
N GLU A 346 -1.53 -12.61 14.40
CA GLU A 346 -2.81 -13.28 14.69
C GLU A 346 -3.26 -13.09 16.14
N GLY A 347 -2.33 -13.14 17.10
CA GLY A 347 -2.68 -12.90 18.50
C GLY A 347 -3.18 -11.49 18.75
N MET A 348 -2.55 -10.46 18.16
CA MET A 348 -3.05 -9.09 18.23
C MET A 348 -4.45 -8.97 17.60
N ASN A 349 -4.67 -9.64 16.47
CA ASN A 349 -5.96 -9.66 15.79
C ASN A 349 -7.05 -10.34 16.65
N GLU A 350 -6.70 -11.41 17.36
CA GLU A 350 -7.62 -12.09 18.29
C GLU A 350 -8.02 -11.19 19.45
N ILE A 351 -7.07 -10.48 20.05
CA ILE A 351 -7.35 -9.52 21.13
C ILE A 351 -8.36 -8.46 20.65
N PHE A 352 -8.17 -7.87 19.47
CA PHE A 352 -9.13 -6.90 18.94
C PHE A 352 -10.51 -7.51 18.66
N ARG A 353 -10.58 -8.76 18.17
CA ARG A 353 -11.86 -9.47 17.96
C ARG A 353 -12.58 -9.72 19.28
N GLU A 354 -11.87 -10.15 20.31
CA GLU A 354 -12.42 -10.38 21.66
C GLU A 354 -12.92 -9.09 22.31
N LEU A 355 -12.25 -7.97 22.06
CA LEU A 355 -12.67 -6.65 22.51
C LEU A 355 -13.84 -6.08 21.70
N GLY A 356 -14.30 -6.77 20.64
CA GLY A 356 -15.47 -6.40 19.86
C GLY A 356 -15.19 -5.67 18.56
N ALA A 357 -13.97 -5.69 18.03
CA ALA A 357 -13.70 -5.16 16.71
C ALA A 357 -14.46 -5.94 15.62
N ASP A 358 -15.28 -5.24 14.84
CA ASP A 358 -16.11 -5.81 13.78
C ASP A 358 -15.29 -6.12 12.52
N TYR A 359 -14.20 -5.39 12.31
CA TYR A 359 -13.30 -5.57 11.18
C TYR A 359 -11.86 -5.24 11.54
N ILE A 360 -10.93 -6.05 11.05
CA ILE A 360 -9.50 -5.82 11.22
C ILE A 360 -8.89 -5.62 9.85
N ILE A 361 -8.17 -4.50 9.69
CA ILE A 361 -7.36 -4.23 8.52
C ILE A 361 -5.94 -4.71 8.83
N GLU A 362 -5.50 -5.76 8.15
CA GLU A 362 -4.14 -6.26 8.32
C GLU A 362 -3.12 -5.28 7.71
N GLY A 363 -2.16 -4.84 8.50
CA GLY A 363 -1.09 -3.95 8.05
C GLY A 363 -0.54 -3.05 9.13
N GLY A 364 0.19 -2.02 8.72
CA GLY A 364 0.69 -0.98 9.63
C GLY A 364 2.14 -1.12 10.06
N GLN A 365 2.84 -2.18 9.65
CA GLN A 365 4.26 -2.41 9.94
C GLN A 365 5.10 -2.30 8.66
N THR A 366 4.88 -3.20 7.71
CA THR A 366 5.62 -3.26 6.44
C THR A 366 4.84 -2.66 5.27
N MET A 367 3.51 -2.57 5.40
CA MET A 367 2.63 -2.02 4.38
C MET A 367 1.48 -1.25 5.04
N ASN A 368 1.46 0.06 4.83
CA ASN A 368 0.36 0.90 5.32
C ASN A 368 -0.90 0.67 4.49
N PRO A 369 -2.07 0.41 5.12
CA PRO A 369 -3.35 0.37 4.43
C PRO A 369 -3.61 1.64 3.64
N SER A 370 -4.25 1.50 2.48
CA SER A 370 -4.69 2.65 1.67
C SER A 370 -5.99 3.24 2.20
N THR A 371 -6.33 4.44 1.75
CA THR A 371 -7.67 5.02 1.97
C THR A 371 -8.76 4.11 1.41
N GLU A 372 -8.51 3.39 0.30
CA GLU A 372 -9.44 2.41 -0.26
C GLU A 372 -9.65 1.20 0.67
N ASP A 373 -8.58 0.70 1.31
CA ASP A 373 -8.68 -0.38 2.29
C ASP A 373 -9.54 0.04 3.50
N MET A 374 -9.41 1.31 3.95
CA MET A 374 -10.26 1.89 5.00
C MET A 374 -11.73 1.98 4.55
N LEU A 375 -12.00 2.47 3.33
CA LEU A 375 -13.36 2.57 2.79
C LEU A 375 -14.00 1.19 2.63
N ASN A 376 -13.24 0.20 2.17
CA ASN A 376 -13.70 -1.19 2.07
C ASN A 376 -14.05 -1.77 3.45
N ALA A 377 -13.23 -1.50 4.48
CA ALA A 377 -13.53 -1.91 5.85
C ALA A 377 -14.80 -1.24 6.40
N ILE A 378 -14.95 0.08 6.17
CA ILE A 378 -16.15 0.83 6.54
C ILE A 378 -17.41 0.24 5.88
N ASP A 379 -17.32 -0.19 4.62
CA ASP A 379 -18.43 -0.81 3.90
C ASP A 379 -18.83 -2.17 4.47
N GLN A 380 -17.89 -2.92 5.06
CA GLN A 380 -18.15 -4.23 5.68
C GLN A 380 -18.80 -4.13 7.08
N VAL A 381 -18.66 -3.00 7.76
CA VAL A 381 -19.23 -2.79 9.10
C VAL A 381 -20.59 -2.11 8.99
N ASN A 382 -21.66 -2.83 9.36
CA ASN A 382 -23.05 -2.34 9.30
C ASN A 382 -23.42 -1.63 10.63
N ALA A 383 -22.86 -0.44 10.86
CA ALA A 383 -23.11 0.37 12.04
C ALA A 383 -23.42 1.83 11.66
N GLU A 384 -24.07 2.57 12.59
CA GLU A 384 -24.34 4.01 12.44
C GLU A 384 -23.08 4.82 12.71
N HIS A 385 -22.43 4.55 13.85
CA HIS A 385 -21.16 5.13 14.27
C HIS A 385 -20.05 4.09 14.13
N ILE A 386 -18.93 4.42 13.48
CA ILE A 386 -17.79 3.52 13.32
C ILE A 386 -16.54 4.19 13.88
N PHE A 387 -15.98 3.62 14.93
CA PHE A 387 -14.68 4.00 15.47
C PHE A 387 -13.57 3.30 14.70
N ILE A 388 -12.64 4.07 14.16
CA ILE A 388 -11.43 3.55 13.49
C ILE A 388 -10.24 3.76 14.40
N LEU A 389 -9.51 2.67 14.67
CA LEU A 389 -8.28 2.62 15.45
C LEU A 389 -7.11 2.38 14.50
N PRO A 390 -6.40 3.41 14.03
CA PRO A 390 -5.31 3.28 13.06
C PRO A 390 -4.08 2.56 13.63
N ASN A 391 -3.83 2.67 14.93
CA ASN A 391 -2.74 2.02 15.66
C ASN A 391 -1.33 2.24 15.08
N ASN A 392 -1.21 3.26 14.23
CA ASN A 392 0.04 3.70 13.63
C ASN A 392 -0.10 5.16 13.19
N LYS A 393 0.87 6.00 13.57
CA LYS A 393 0.86 7.43 13.21
C LYS A 393 0.84 7.71 11.72
N ASN A 394 1.37 6.79 10.89
CA ASN A 394 1.39 6.91 9.44
C ASN A 394 0.02 6.61 8.79
N ILE A 395 -0.90 6.00 9.52
CA ILE A 395 -2.21 5.57 9.02
C ILE A 395 -3.32 6.55 9.40
N ILE A 396 -3.16 7.33 10.48
CA ILE A 396 -4.16 8.29 10.95
C ILE A 396 -4.65 9.21 9.82
N LEU A 397 -3.74 9.65 8.96
CA LEU A 397 -4.08 10.56 7.87
C LEU A 397 -4.95 9.88 6.80
N ALA A 398 -4.69 8.62 6.48
CA ALA A 398 -5.51 7.83 5.56
C ALA A 398 -6.90 7.54 6.15
N ALA A 399 -6.98 7.26 7.46
CA ALA A 399 -8.25 7.08 8.16
C ALA A 399 -9.10 8.37 8.17
N ASN A 400 -8.51 9.53 8.45
CA ASN A 400 -9.18 10.84 8.36
C ASN A 400 -9.65 11.16 6.94
N GLN A 401 -8.91 10.71 5.93
CA GLN A 401 -9.32 10.87 4.54
C GLN A 401 -10.52 9.99 4.20
N ALA A 402 -10.54 8.74 4.67
CA ALA A 402 -11.69 7.85 4.52
C ALA A 402 -12.93 8.40 5.24
N GLN A 403 -12.77 8.95 6.45
CA GLN A 403 -13.83 9.68 7.16
C GLN A 403 -14.45 10.78 6.29
N THR A 404 -13.63 11.59 5.63
CA THR A 404 -14.10 12.71 4.79
C THR A 404 -14.84 12.23 3.54
N LEU A 405 -14.58 11.00 3.06
CA LEU A 405 -15.16 10.42 1.85
C LEU A 405 -16.42 9.61 2.12
N THR A 406 -16.71 9.29 3.37
CA THR A 406 -17.90 8.53 3.78
C THR A 406 -19.04 9.51 4.11
N GLU A 407 -20.21 9.33 3.49
CA GLU A 407 -21.36 10.22 3.64
C GLU A 407 -22.54 9.58 4.38
N ASP A 408 -22.63 8.24 4.39
CA ASP A 408 -23.79 7.49 4.87
C ASP A 408 -23.66 6.92 6.28
N LYS A 409 -22.48 7.07 6.90
CA LYS A 409 -22.14 6.61 8.26
C LYS A 409 -21.33 7.68 8.97
N ASP A 410 -21.44 7.72 10.28
CA ASP A 410 -20.61 8.60 11.11
C ASP A 410 -19.29 7.90 11.45
N ILE A 411 -18.21 8.37 10.85
CA ILE A 411 -16.88 7.79 11.03
C ILE A 411 -16.08 8.61 12.04
N ILE A 412 -15.56 7.96 13.05
CA ILE A 412 -14.84 8.56 14.18
C ILE A 412 -13.44 7.98 14.23
N VAL A 413 -12.44 8.78 13.91
CA VAL A 413 -11.03 8.34 13.96
C VAL A 413 -10.47 8.60 15.35
N VAL A 414 -10.16 7.53 16.07
CA VAL A 414 -9.44 7.58 17.34
C VAL A 414 -7.93 7.66 17.03
N PRO A 415 -7.19 8.68 17.47
CA PRO A 415 -5.83 8.94 17.01
C PRO A 415 -4.78 8.03 17.68
N SER A 416 -5.06 6.72 17.78
CA SER A 416 -4.12 5.72 18.29
C SER A 416 -2.90 5.58 17.38
N LYS A 417 -1.71 5.56 17.96
CA LYS A 417 -0.42 5.53 17.24
C LYS A 417 0.26 4.17 17.34
N THR A 418 -0.21 3.33 18.25
CA THR A 418 0.34 2.01 18.55
C THR A 418 -0.80 1.03 18.83
N VAL A 419 -0.54 -0.27 18.68
CA VAL A 419 -1.53 -1.32 18.97
C VAL A 419 -1.98 -1.29 20.43
N PRO A 420 -1.08 -1.17 21.45
CA PRO A 420 -1.51 -1.01 22.84
C PRO A 420 -2.48 0.16 23.04
N GLN A 421 -2.20 1.33 22.48
CA GLN A 421 -3.11 2.47 22.52
C GLN A 421 -4.50 2.16 21.95
N GLY A 422 -4.55 1.37 20.87
CA GLY A 422 -5.83 0.94 20.31
C GLY A 422 -6.59 -0.04 21.20
N ILE A 423 -5.89 -0.93 21.89
CA ILE A 423 -6.46 -1.87 22.85
C ILE A 423 -7.07 -1.08 24.01
N THR A 424 -6.30 -0.19 24.64
CA THR A 424 -6.78 0.65 25.74
C THR A 424 -7.93 1.56 25.30
N ALA A 425 -7.91 2.07 24.07
CA ALA A 425 -9.01 2.86 23.54
C ALA A 425 -10.33 2.08 23.52
N ILE A 426 -10.35 0.83 23.02
CA ILE A 426 -11.58 0.01 23.02
C ILE A 426 -12.02 -0.33 24.45
N ILE A 427 -11.11 -0.63 25.35
CA ILE A 427 -11.42 -0.94 26.76
C ILE A 427 -12.12 0.25 27.43
N ASN A 428 -11.78 1.47 27.08
CA ASN A 428 -12.40 2.70 27.61
C ASN A 428 -13.74 3.07 26.93
N TYR A 429 -14.26 2.24 26.03
CA TYR A 429 -15.56 2.46 25.41
C TYR A 429 -16.70 2.25 26.42
N MET A 430 -17.61 3.20 26.48
CA MET A 430 -18.79 3.20 27.35
C MET A 430 -20.07 3.03 26.51
N PRO A 431 -20.75 1.87 26.55
CA PRO A 431 -21.91 1.58 25.70
C PRO A 431 -23.09 2.57 25.86
N ASP A 432 -23.24 3.18 27.04
CA ASP A 432 -24.36 4.10 27.36
C ASP A 432 -24.03 5.58 27.05
N ALA A 433 -22.82 5.89 26.57
CA ALA A 433 -22.38 7.24 26.25
C ALA A 433 -22.51 7.52 24.74
N ASP A 434 -22.69 8.80 24.38
CA ASP A 434 -22.68 9.20 22.97
C ASP A 434 -21.30 9.08 22.33
N ALA A 435 -21.25 9.15 21.00
CA ALA A 435 -20.03 8.96 20.23
C ALA A 435 -18.92 9.97 20.55
N GLN A 436 -19.27 11.22 20.86
CA GLN A 436 -18.31 12.26 21.21
C GLN A 436 -17.71 12.02 22.60
N THR A 437 -18.55 11.67 23.58
CA THR A 437 -18.11 11.33 24.93
C THR A 437 -17.19 10.09 24.91
N ASN A 438 -17.52 9.09 24.08
CA ASN A 438 -16.67 7.92 23.89
C ASN A 438 -15.33 8.28 23.26
N LEU A 439 -15.31 9.13 22.22
CA LEU A 439 -14.06 9.59 21.62
C LEU A 439 -13.16 10.29 22.65
N GLU A 440 -13.72 11.14 23.50
CA GLU A 440 -13.00 11.85 24.56
C GLU A 440 -12.42 10.87 25.58
N ALA A 441 -13.20 9.89 26.04
CA ALA A 441 -12.74 8.86 26.98
C ALA A 441 -11.64 7.96 26.37
N MET A 442 -11.78 7.58 25.11
CA MET A 442 -10.75 6.82 24.38
C MET A 442 -9.44 7.62 24.25
N ILE A 443 -9.53 8.91 23.93
CA ILE A 443 -8.34 9.78 23.81
C ILE A 443 -7.67 9.96 25.17
N GLU A 444 -8.44 10.11 26.25
CA GLU A 444 -7.91 10.18 27.62
C GLU A 444 -7.19 8.87 27.99
N GLY A 445 -7.82 7.71 27.71
CA GLY A 445 -7.19 6.40 27.94
C GLY A 445 -5.88 6.24 27.18
N ILE A 446 -5.84 6.58 25.88
CA ILE A 446 -4.61 6.56 25.08
C ILE A 446 -3.49 7.41 25.69
N GLY A 447 -3.85 8.53 26.33
CA GLY A 447 -2.88 9.44 26.94
C GLY A 447 -2.09 8.83 28.10
N ASN A 448 -2.62 7.80 28.74
CA ASN A 448 -1.99 7.09 29.87
C ASN A 448 -1.08 5.94 29.41
N VAL A 449 -1.16 5.52 28.14
CA VAL A 449 -0.39 4.41 27.58
C VAL A 449 0.95 4.89 27.06
N LYS A 450 2.04 4.45 27.65
CA LYS A 450 3.39 4.55 27.10
C LYS A 450 3.70 3.24 26.37
N THR A 451 4.17 3.33 25.13
CA THR A 451 4.46 2.14 24.31
C THR A 451 5.96 1.95 24.12
N GLY A 452 6.42 0.71 24.31
CA GLY A 452 7.74 0.25 23.95
C GLY A 452 7.66 -0.76 22.78
N GLN A 453 8.60 -0.69 21.84
CA GLN A 453 8.72 -1.63 20.73
C GLN A 453 10.16 -2.08 20.60
N VAL A 454 10.40 -3.38 20.59
CA VAL A 454 11.76 -3.96 20.52
C VAL A 454 11.94 -4.67 19.18
N THR A 455 12.91 -4.21 18.39
CA THR A 455 13.20 -4.70 17.05
C THR A 455 14.72 -4.69 16.78
N TYR A 456 15.10 -5.02 15.57
CA TYR A 456 16.51 -5.00 15.13
C TYR A 456 16.76 -3.94 14.06
N ALA A 457 17.97 -3.43 14.01
CA ALA A 457 18.41 -2.49 12.99
C ALA A 457 18.72 -3.23 11.67
N VAL A 458 18.13 -2.76 10.57
CA VAL A 458 18.34 -3.33 9.21
C VAL A 458 19.52 -2.71 8.47
N ARG A 459 20.17 -1.68 9.04
CA ARG A 459 21.32 -0.97 8.47
C ARG A 459 22.03 -0.14 9.53
N ASP A 460 23.26 0.24 9.23
CA ASP A 460 23.98 1.23 10.05
C ASP A 460 23.31 2.60 9.93
N THR A 461 23.13 3.26 11.07
CA THR A 461 22.56 4.62 11.13
C THR A 461 23.01 5.35 12.38
N HIS A 462 22.80 6.66 12.42
CA HIS A 462 23.04 7.49 13.60
C HIS A 462 21.79 8.33 13.87
N ILE A 463 21.15 8.12 15.01
CA ILE A 463 19.89 8.79 15.40
C ILE A 463 19.99 9.19 16.87
N ASP A 464 19.62 10.42 17.20
CA ASP A 464 19.56 10.95 18.56
C ASP A 464 20.86 10.71 19.38
N ASP A 465 22.03 11.02 18.79
CA ASP A 465 23.37 10.78 19.38
C ASP A 465 23.73 9.31 19.65
N LYS A 466 22.97 8.34 19.11
CA LYS A 466 23.23 6.91 19.20
C LYS A 466 23.80 6.38 17.88
N GLU A 467 24.95 5.73 17.92
CA GLU A 467 25.45 4.89 16.82
C GLU A 467 24.71 3.55 16.84
N ILE A 468 24.15 3.16 15.72
CA ILE A 468 23.35 1.95 15.56
C ILE A 468 23.94 1.18 14.37
N HIS A 469 24.32 -0.08 14.60
CA HIS A 469 24.86 -0.94 13.56
C HIS A 469 23.80 -1.96 13.10
N GLU A 470 23.94 -2.44 11.87
CA GLU A 470 23.09 -3.50 11.35
C GLU A 470 23.09 -4.72 12.29
N GLY A 471 21.90 -5.15 12.70
CA GLY A 471 21.69 -6.24 13.64
C GLY A 471 21.64 -5.83 15.11
N ASP A 472 21.90 -4.58 15.46
CA ASP A 472 21.69 -4.11 16.83
C ASP A 472 20.20 -4.19 17.21
N ILE A 473 19.93 -4.48 18.48
CA ILE A 473 18.58 -4.48 19.03
C ILE A 473 18.24 -3.06 19.48
N MET A 474 17.07 -2.59 19.05
CA MET A 474 16.58 -1.26 19.37
C MET A 474 15.32 -1.32 20.22
N GLY A 475 15.29 -0.57 21.30
CA GLY A 475 14.09 -0.27 22.08
C GLY A 475 13.56 1.10 21.67
N ILE A 476 12.38 1.12 21.03
CA ILE A 476 11.75 2.32 20.48
C ILE A 476 10.55 2.68 21.34
N GLY A 477 10.53 3.91 21.87
CA GLY A 477 9.38 4.47 22.58
C GLY A 477 8.59 5.47 21.75
N ASP A 478 7.60 6.10 22.35
CA ASP A 478 6.72 7.09 21.68
C ASP A 478 7.49 8.29 21.11
N SER A 479 8.60 8.69 21.75
CA SER A 479 9.39 9.86 21.38
C SER A 479 10.65 9.57 20.57
N GLY A 480 11.04 8.30 20.38
CA GLY A 480 12.26 7.93 19.67
C GLY A 480 12.93 6.67 20.21
N ILE A 481 14.22 6.48 19.89
CA ILE A 481 15.00 5.32 20.31
C ILE A 481 15.46 5.51 21.76
N LEU A 482 14.94 4.70 22.65
CA LEU A 482 15.27 4.74 24.08
C LEU A 482 16.52 3.92 24.40
N ALA A 483 16.66 2.72 23.83
CA ALA A 483 17.77 1.82 24.10
C ALA A 483 18.33 1.22 22.81
N VAL A 484 19.65 0.91 22.79
CA VAL A 484 20.34 0.20 21.72
C VAL A 484 21.30 -0.78 22.35
N GLY A 485 21.24 -2.05 21.97
CA GLY A 485 22.07 -3.11 22.53
C GLY A 485 22.22 -4.32 21.63
N GLN A 486 22.74 -5.43 22.18
CA GLN A 486 22.98 -6.68 21.46
C GLN A 486 22.08 -7.83 21.93
N SER A 487 21.33 -7.65 23.03
CA SER A 487 20.39 -8.63 23.58
C SER A 487 19.00 -8.04 23.64
N VAL A 488 18.01 -8.83 23.24
CA VAL A 488 16.60 -8.44 23.26
C VAL A 488 16.14 -8.11 24.69
N GLU A 489 16.46 -8.99 25.65
CA GLU A 489 16.02 -8.84 27.05
C GLU A 489 16.69 -7.63 27.72
N GLU A 490 18.01 -7.46 27.57
CA GLU A 490 18.74 -6.35 28.21
C GLU A 490 18.31 -5.00 27.60
N THR A 491 18.16 -4.93 26.27
CA THR A 491 17.69 -3.71 25.61
C THR A 491 16.26 -3.37 26.01
N THR A 492 15.40 -4.39 26.22
CA THR A 492 14.04 -4.19 26.71
C THR A 492 14.04 -3.63 28.14
N LYS A 493 14.89 -4.16 29.03
CA LYS A 493 15.02 -3.64 30.40
C LYS A 493 15.52 -2.19 30.43
N GLU A 494 16.50 -1.85 29.60
CA GLU A 494 16.99 -0.47 29.47
C GLU A 494 15.90 0.49 28.96
N MET A 495 15.07 0.03 28.05
CA MET A 495 13.91 0.78 27.55
C MET A 495 12.87 0.93 28.66
N LEU A 496 12.50 -0.14 29.37
CA LEU A 496 11.53 -0.12 30.47
C LEU A 496 11.97 0.83 31.58
N ALA A 497 13.26 0.91 31.90
CA ALA A 497 13.79 1.85 32.91
C ALA A 497 13.53 3.32 32.57
N GLN A 498 13.18 3.64 31.32
CA GLN A 498 12.80 5.00 30.88
C GLN A 498 11.28 5.17 30.71
N LEU A 499 10.53 4.09 30.62
CA LEU A 499 9.07 4.12 30.44
C LEU A 499 8.34 4.00 31.78
N VAL A 500 8.82 3.17 32.70
CA VAL A 500 8.24 2.93 34.00
C VAL A 500 8.50 4.12 34.92
N ASP A 501 7.46 4.59 35.61
CA ASP A 501 7.53 5.65 36.62
C ASP A 501 6.70 5.29 37.87
N GLU A 502 6.53 6.25 38.77
CA GLU A 502 5.83 6.06 40.09
C GLU A 502 4.33 5.77 39.90
N ASP A 503 3.73 6.12 38.76
CA ASP A 503 2.31 5.96 38.44
C ASP A 503 2.03 4.68 37.63
N THR A 504 3.06 3.90 37.28
CA THR A 504 2.93 2.66 36.49
C THR A 504 2.38 1.52 37.37
N GLU A 505 1.22 0.97 36.97
CA GLU A 505 0.56 -0.15 37.66
C GLU A 505 0.62 -1.45 36.85
N LEU A 506 0.69 -1.37 35.50
CA LEU A 506 0.64 -2.54 34.62
C LEU A 506 1.66 -2.44 33.46
N ILE A 507 2.31 -3.56 33.18
CA ILE A 507 3.10 -3.78 31.97
C ILE A 507 2.50 -4.96 31.20
N SER A 508 1.97 -4.72 29.99
CA SER A 508 1.54 -5.79 29.10
C SER A 508 2.62 -6.07 28.07
N LEU A 509 3.08 -7.33 28.02
CA LEU A 509 4.14 -7.81 27.15
C LEU A 509 3.55 -8.64 26.00
N TYR A 510 3.57 -8.12 24.78
CA TYR A 510 3.12 -8.83 23.58
C TYR A 510 4.34 -9.38 22.83
N TYR A 511 4.54 -10.71 22.83
CA TYR A 511 5.66 -11.32 22.13
C TYR A 511 5.35 -11.62 20.65
N GLY A 512 6.35 -11.39 19.80
CA GLY A 512 6.26 -11.58 18.35
C GLY A 512 6.50 -13.03 17.91
N GLN A 513 6.34 -13.29 16.60
CA GLN A 513 6.47 -14.63 16.00
C GLN A 513 7.85 -15.28 16.21
N ASP A 514 8.89 -14.48 16.42
CA ASP A 514 10.29 -14.95 16.58
C ASP A 514 10.66 -15.20 18.04
N VAL A 515 9.72 -15.06 18.99
CA VAL A 515 9.92 -15.32 20.42
C VAL A 515 9.08 -16.52 20.84
N GLN A 516 9.70 -17.44 21.59
CA GLN A 516 9.00 -18.60 22.15
C GLN A 516 8.25 -18.21 23.42
N GLU A 517 7.06 -18.78 23.63
CA GLU A 517 6.19 -18.53 24.79
C GLU A 517 6.93 -18.69 26.12
N GLU A 518 7.64 -19.83 26.32
CA GLU A 518 8.43 -20.08 27.53
C GLU A 518 9.50 -19.01 27.78
N SER A 519 10.10 -18.44 26.70
CA SER A 519 11.08 -17.36 26.83
C SER A 519 10.41 -16.05 27.23
N ALA A 520 9.22 -15.77 26.72
CA ALA A 520 8.44 -14.57 27.06
C ALA A 520 7.95 -14.63 28.52
N GLU A 521 7.46 -15.80 28.99
CA GLU A 521 7.03 -16.02 30.37
C GLU A 521 8.20 -15.86 31.35
N ASN A 522 9.40 -16.45 31.03
CA ASN A 522 10.58 -16.29 31.87
C ASN A 522 11.03 -14.83 31.93
N PHE A 523 10.97 -14.11 30.81
CA PHE A 523 11.34 -12.71 30.77
C PHE A 523 10.34 -11.82 31.52
N ALA A 524 9.06 -12.12 31.47
CA ALA A 524 8.05 -11.44 32.28
C ALA A 524 8.33 -11.59 33.78
N GLN A 525 8.72 -12.77 34.22
CA GLN A 525 9.12 -12.99 35.63
C GLN A 525 10.35 -12.15 36.01
N GLU A 526 11.31 -11.96 35.10
CA GLU A 526 12.45 -11.06 35.34
C GLU A 526 12.02 -9.60 35.45
N ILE A 527 10.98 -9.19 34.70
CA ILE A 527 10.39 -7.83 34.79
C ILE A 527 9.65 -7.66 36.13
N GLU A 528 8.85 -8.65 36.54
CA GLU A 528 8.20 -8.65 37.87
C GLU A 528 9.20 -8.54 39.02
N ASP A 529 10.31 -9.29 38.94
CA ASP A 529 11.39 -9.21 39.94
C ASP A 529 12.06 -7.82 39.98
N LEU A 530 12.10 -7.14 38.82
CA LEU A 530 12.68 -5.79 38.68
C LEU A 530 11.73 -4.69 39.18
N TYR A 531 10.41 -4.89 38.99
CA TYR A 531 9.34 -3.95 39.34
C TYR A 531 8.28 -4.64 40.21
N PRO A 532 8.57 -4.95 41.47
CA PRO A 532 7.70 -5.79 42.31
C PRO A 532 6.34 -5.18 42.68
N ASP A 533 6.15 -3.91 42.41
CA ASP A 533 4.89 -3.18 42.66
C ASP A 533 4.05 -3.00 41.36
N VAL A 534 4.49 -3.59 40.22
CA VAL A 534 3.84 -3.48 38.92
C VAL A 534 3.42 -4.88 38.45
N ASP A 535 2.15 -5.01 38.06
CA ASP A 535 1.65 -6.26 37.45
C ASP A 535 2.19 -6.44 36.04
N VAL A 536 2.52 -7.67 35.66
CA VAL A 536 3.04 -7.99 34.30
C VAL A 536 2.16 -9.06 33.64
N ASP A 537 1.55 -8.70 32.52
CA ASP A 537 0.75 -9.61 31.71
C ASP A 537 1.49 -9.99 30.42
N VAL A 538 1.42 -11.28 30.03
CA VAL A 538 2.06 -11.81 28.83
C VAL A 538 1.02 -12.28 27.82
N HIS A 539 1.14 -11.81 26.59
CA HIS A 539 0.23 -12.14 25.52
C HIS A 539 1.00 -12.56 24.25
N SER A 540 0.48 -13.58 23.56
CA SER A 540 0.95 -13.89 22.21
C SER A 540 0.44 -12.80 21.25
N GLY A 541 1.33 -11.98 20.74
CA GLY A 541 0.99 -10.99 19.71
C GLY A 541 1.11 -11.56 18.30
N GLY A 542 2.11 -12.44 18.08
CA GLY A 542 2.39 -13.04 16.78
C GLY A 542 2.81 -12.02 15.71
N GLN A 543 3.15 -10.80 16.10
CA GLN A 543 3.57 -9.74 15.18
C GLN A 543 4.94 -10.05 14.58
N PRO A 544 5.16 -9.76 13.26
CA PRO A 544 6.46 -9.86 12.64
C PRO A 544 7.34 -8.66 13.03
N ILE A 545 8.66 -8.76 12.83
CA ILE A 545 9.65 -7.67 12.96
C ILE A 545 9.96 -7.29 14.41
N TYR A 546 8.95 -7.21 15.27
CA TYR A 546 9.13 -6.86 16.68
C TYR A 546 9.19 -8.12 17.55
N TYR A 547 10.26 -8.23 18.33
CA TYR A 547 10.38 -9.27 19.36
C TYR A 547 9.34 -9.05 20.46
N TYR A 548 9.21 -7.81 20.93
CA TYR A 548 8.23 -7.39 21.90
C TYR A 548 7.58 -6.08 21.51
N VAL A 549 6.29 -5.98 21.79
CA VAL A 549 5.56 -4.73 21.92
C VAL A 549 5.08 -4.65 23.36
N LEU A 550 5.24 -3.50 24.01
CA LEU A 550 4.90 -3.31 25.41
C LEU A 550 3.92 -2.15 25.57
N SER A 551 2.96 -2.35 26.47
CA SER A 551 2.16 -1.29 27.08
C SER A 551 2.68 -1.06 28.50
N VAL A 552 2.85 0.18 28.88
CA VAL A 552 3.22 0.60 30.23
C VAL A 552 2.18 1.63 30.69
N GLU A 553 1.34 1.25 31.65
CA GLU A 553 0.15 1.97 32.10
C GLU A 553 0.13 2.21 33.59
#